data_9fe1fce743022b72ba3e0556e74be2cd
#
_entry.id   9fe1fce743022b72ba3e0556e74be2cd
#
_cell.length_a   1.000
_cell.length_b   1.000
_cell.length_c   1.000
_cell.angle_alpha   90.00
_cell.angle_beta   90.00
_cell.angle_gamma   90.00
#
_symmetry.space_group_name_H-M   'P 1'
#
loop_
_entity.id
_entity.type
_entity.pdbx_description
1 polymer ?
#
loop_
_entity_poly.entity_id
_entity_poly.type
_entity_poly.pdbx_seq_one_letter_code
_entity_poly.pdbx_strand_id
1 'polypeptide(L)'
;LPIEIATDEVIVRAIKTPYHYDEKKKRLKPAAFRPQATRDDVSVMRKRYLGNHGCKDKAVEVAGKVYIGLAALRTEEIAAATAATARVVDSRDGFFLGHAHIEQGTPAPPSGKTADPDLMERWKALADTARYYQDGEPQTPGWCGADIV
;
A
#
# COMPACT_ATOMS: atom_id res chain seq x y z
N LEU A 1 -21.32 -1.19 7.14
CA LEU A 1 -19.98 -0.85 7.62
C LEU A 1 -19.56 0.52 7.09
N PRO A 2 -18.92 1.36 7.92
CA PRO A 2 -18.61 2.74 7.53
C PRO A 2 -17.74 2.84 6.28
N ILE A 3 -18.12 3.75 5.37
CA ILE A 3 -17.32 4.13 4.21
C ILE A 3 -16.22 5.09 4.63
N GLU A 4 -16.51 5.96 5.61
CA GLU A 4 -15.51 6.91 6.11
C GLU A 4 -14.31 6.20 6.70
N ILE A 5 -13.14 6.75 6.41
CA ILE A 5 -11.85 6.24 6.91
C ILE A 5 -11.51 6.99 8.19
N ALA A 6 -11.31 6.25 9.28
CA ALA A 6 -10.88 6.85 10.55
C ALA A 6 -9.42 7.31 10.47
N THR A 7 -9.06 8.34 11.25
CA THR A 7 -7.71 8.90 11.22
C THR A 7 -6.64 7.93 11.70
N ASP A 8 -6.98 7.01 12.59
CA ASP A 8 -6.08 5.98 13.14
C ASP A 8 -6.21 4.62 12.45
N GLU A 9 -7.00 4.55 11.40
CA GLU A 9 -7.26 3.29 10.69
C GLU A 9 -6.00 2.78 9.99
N VAL A 10 -5.72 1.47 10.14
CA VAL A 10 -4.57 0.82 9.51
C VAL A 10 -4.89 0.47 8.07
N ILE A 11 -4.06 0.98 7.17
CA ILE A 11 -4.14 0.78 5.72
C ILE A 11 -2.97 -0.09 5.29
N VAL A 12 -3.24 -1.11 4.49
CA VAL A 12 -2.25 -2.14 4.13
C VAL A 12 -2.04 -2.19 2.63
N ARG A 13 -0.78 -2.21 2.23
CA ARG A 13 -0.35 -2.32 0.83
C ARG A 13 0.34 -3.67 0.61
N ALA A 14 -0.01 -4.38 -0.46
CA ALA A 14 0.69 -5.58 -0.89
C ALA A 14 2.08 -5.21 -1.44
N ILE A 15 3.11 -5.93 -1.00
CA ILE A 15 4.49 -5.68 -1.41
C ILE A 15 4.99 -6.82 -2.31
N LYS A 16 5.61 -6.44 -3.41
CA LYS A 16 6.06 -7.34 -4.48
C LYS A 16 7.57 -7.26 -4.67
N THR A 17 8.19 -8.41 -4.92
CA THR A 17 9.59 -8.45 -5.34
C THR A 17 9.67 -8.44 -6.87
N PRO A 18 10.68 -7.84 -7.48
CA PRO A 18 11.78 -7.04 -6.90
C PRO A 18 11.47 -5.54 -6.81
N TYR A 19 10.25 -5.13 -7.20
CA TYR A 19 9.95 -3.73 -7.49
C TYR A 19 9.76 -2.86 -6.25
N HIS A 20 9.24 -3.45 -5.16
CA HIS A 20 8.79 -2.68 -4.00
C HIS A 20 9.76 -2.71 -2.82
N TYR A 21 10.72 -3.63 -2.81
CA TYR A 21 11.60 -3.83 -1.66
C TYR A 21 13.07 -3.94 -2.08
N ASP A 22 13.95 -3.25 -1.34
CA ASP A 22 15.39 -3.30 -1.55
C ASP A 22 15.99 -4.32 -0.57
N GLU A 23 16.39 -5.48 -1.08
CA GLU A 23 16.94 -6.58 -0.28
C GLU A 23 18.29 -6.22 0.35
N LYS A 24 19.07 -5.38 -0.31
CA LYS A 24 20.39 -4.96 0.20
C LYS A 24 20.26 -3.97 1.34
N LYS A 25 19.39 -2.97 1.18
CA LYS A 25 19.16 -1.92 2.17
C LYS A 25 18.11 -2.29 3.21
N LYS A 26 17.39 -3.40 3.02
CA LYS A 26 16.33 -3.89 3.90
C LYS A 26 15.26 -2.84 4.14
N ARG A 27 14.76 -2.22 3.07
CA ARG A 27 13.74 -1.19 3.16
C ARG A 27 12.84 -1.16 1.92
N LEU A 28 11.64 -0.61 2.09
CA LEU A 28 10.72 -0.39 0.99
C LEU A 28 11.29 0.65 0.02
N LYS A 29 11.08 0.40 -1.26
CA LYS A 29 11.41 1.37 -2.33
C LYS A 29 10.24 2.34 -2.51
N PRO A 30 10.49 3.58 -2.98
CA PRO A 30 9.41 4.49 -3.36
C PRO A 30 8.40 3.88 -4.35
N ALA A 31 8.87 3.00 -5.24
CA ALA A 31 8.04 2.30 -6.20
C ALA A 31 6.87 1.51 -5.56
N ALA A 32 6.99 1.14 -4.28
CA ALA A 32 5.89 0.48 -3.56
C ALA A 32 4.61 1.33 -3.55
N PHE A 33 4.72 2.65 -3.62
CA PHE A 33 3.59 3.58 -3.60
C PHE A 33 3.41 4.36 -4.90
N ARG A 34 4.10 3.94 -5.95
CA ARG A 34 3.95 4.53 -7.28
C ARG A 34 2.68 4.01 -7.94
N PRO A 35 1.75 4.87 -8.37
CA PRO A 35 0.60 4.44 -9.18
C PRO A 35 1.02 3.87 -10.52
N GLN A 36 0.14 3.11 -11.13
CA GLN A 36 0.30 2.71 -12.53
C GLN A 36 0.34 3.96 -13.42
N ALA A 37 0.98 3.82 -14.60
CA ALA A 37 1.10 4.92 -15.55
C ALA A 37 -0.24 5.64 -15.78
N THR A 38 -0.23 6.96 -15.73
CA THR A 38 -1.37 7.86 -15.90
C THR A 38 -2.44 7.81 -14.79
N ARG A 39 -2.29 6.96 -13.77
CA ARG A 39 -3.20 6.93 -12.61
C ARG A 39 -2.63 7.75 -11.45
N ASP A 40 -3.52 8.20 -10.56
CA ASP A 40 -3.14 8.98 -9.38
C ASP A 40 -3.31 8.20 -8.07
N ASP A 41 -3.69 6.92 -8.14
CA ASP A 41 -4.00 6.13 -6.96
C ASP A 41 -3.28 4.77 -6.92
N VAL A 42 -3.10 4.25 -5.73
CA VAL A 42 -2.64 2.87 -5.50
C VAL A 42 -3.69 2.12 -4.70
N SER A 43 -3.86 0.83 -5.02
CA SER A 43 -4.77 -0.05 -4.31
C SER A 43 -4.22 -0.42 -2.94
N VAL A 44 -5.06 -0.35 -1.93
CA VAL A 44 -4.75 -0.73 -0.56
C VAL A 44 -5.93 -1.45 0.08
N MET A 45 -5.74 -1.92 1.30
CA MET A 45 -6.75 -2.68 2.03
C MET A 45 -6.99 -2.04 3.39
N ARG A 46 -8.23 -2.12 3.86
CA ARG A 46 -8.63 -1.64 5.18
C ARG A 46 -8.53 -2.82 6.16
N LYS A 47 -7.51 -2.82 6.98
CA LYS A 47 -7.27 -3.92 7.91
C LYS A 47 -8.47 -4.17 8.85
N ARG A 48 -9.18 -3.13 9.26
CA ARG A 48 -10.32 -3.27 10.17
C ARG A 48 -11.44 -4.16 9.62
N TYR A 49 -11.54 -4.31 8.29
CA TYR A 49 -12.55 -5.16 7.66
C TYR A 49 -12.02 -6.52 7.25
N LEU A 50 -10.75 -6.63 6.96
CA LEU A 50 -10.15 -7.85 6.42
C LEU A 50 -9.36 -8.65 7.47
N GLY A 51 -8.83 -7.99 8.50
CA GLY A 51 -7.91 -8.62 9.43
C GLY A 51 -6.57 -8.96 8.78
N ASN A 52 -5.67 -9.55 9.53
CA ASN A 52 -4.35 -9.94 9.02
C ASN A 52 -4.47 -10.99 7.90
N HIS A 53 -5.27 -12.03 8.12
CA HIS A 53 -5.45 -13.08 7.12
C HIS A 53 -6.11 -12.58 5.84
N GLY A 54 -7.15 -11.76 5.96
CA GLY A 54 -7.85 -11.21 4.80
C GLY A 54 -6.96 -10.28 3.98
N CYS A 55 -6.14 -9.47 4.62
CA CYS A 55 -5.17 -8.63 3.91
C CYS A 55 -4.17 -9.48 3.12
N LYS A 56 -3.64 -10.53 3.73
CA LYS A 56 -2.75 -11.46 3.02
C LYS A 56 -3.46 -12.14 1.85
N ASP A 57 -4.65 -12.65 2.05
CA ASP A 57 -5.39 -13.36 1.00
C ASP A 57 -5.59 -12.46 -0.23
N LYS A 58 -5.99 -11.21 0.00
CA LYS A 58 -6.18 -10.24 -1.08
C LYS A 58 -4.86 -9.85 -1.73
N ALA A 59 -3.80 -9.69 -0.95
CA ALA A 59 -2.47 -9.39 -1.49
C ALA A 59 -1.96 -10.51 -2.40
N VAL A 60 -2.14 -11.76 -2.01
CA VAL A 60 -1.75 -12.93 -2.82
C VAL A 60 -2.59 -13.02 -4.10
N GLU A 61 -3.89 -12.76 -4.02
CA GLU A 61 -4.76 -12.71 -5.22
C GLU A 61 -4.22 -11.72 -6.26
N VAL A 62 -3.77 -10.55 -5.81
CA VAL A 62 -3.30 -9.47 -6.70
C VAL A 62 -1.89 -9.71 -7.20
N ALA A 63 -0.98 -10.12 -6.31
CA ALA A 63 0.45 -10.18 -6.60
C ALA A 63 0.94 -11.57 -7.00
N GLY A 64 0.23 -12.63 -6.59
CA GLY A 64 0.63 -14.00 -6.91
C GLY A 64 2.02 -14.35 -6.39
N LYS A 65 2.85 -14.95 -7.25
CA LYS A 65 4.18 -15.45 -6.88
C LYS A 65 5.18 -14.35 -6.47
N VAL A 66 4.94 -13.11 -6.85
CA VAL A 66 5.84 -12.00 -6.52
C VAL A 66 5.50 -11.34 -5.18
N TYR A 67 4.42 -11.75 -4.53
CA TYR A 67 4.07 -11.29 -3.19
C TYR A 67 5.13 -11.72 -2.17
N ILE A 68 5.60 -10.79 -1.35
CA ILE A 68 6.58 -11.08 -0.29
C ILE A 68 6.17 -10.58 1.09
N GLY A 69 5.19 -9.73 1.19
CA GLY A 69 4.75 -9.19 2.48
C GLY A 69 3.79 -8.04 2.35
N LEU A 70 3.56 -7.38 3.48
CA LEU A 70 2.58 -6.31 3.61
C LEU A 70 3.25 -5.07 4.23
N ALA A 71 2.84 -3.90 3.77
CA ALA A 71 3.24 -2.63 4.37
C ALA A 71 2.02 -1.95 4.98
N ALA A 72 2.18 -1.37 6.15
CA ALA A 72 1.10 -0.74 6.89
C ALA A 72 1.40 0.72 7.22
N LEU A 73 0.39 1.56 7.06
CA LEU A 73 0.39 2.95 7.51
C LEU A 73 -0.96 3.26 8.15
N ARG A 74 -0.98 4.12 9.14
CA ARG A 74 -2.24 4.71 9.59
C ARG A 74 -2.61 5.86 8.66
N THR A 75 -3.91 6.12 8.53
CA THR A 75 -4.41 7.20 7.68
C THR A 75 -3.79 8.54 8.03
N GLU A 76 -3.64 8.84 9.32
CA GLU A 76 -2.98 10.07 9.79
C GLU A 76 -1.51 10.15 9.37
N GLU A 77 -0.82 9.02 9.31
CA GLU A 77 0.58 8.95 8.86
C GLU A 77 0.70 9.25 7.36
N ILE A 78 -0.26 8.79 6.58
CA ILE A 78 -0.31 9.07 5.13
C ILE A 78 -0.47 10.57 4.91
N ALA A 79 -1.40 11.21 5.61
CA ALA A 79 -1.61 12.65 5.51
C ALA A 79 -0.36 13.44 5.95
N ALA A 80 0.27 13.06 7.06
CA ALA A 80 1.47 13.74 7.55
C ALA A 80 2.65 13.59 6.58
N ALA A 81 2.88 12.39 6.05
CA ALA A 81 3.99 12.11 5.14
C ALA A 81 3.89 12.90 3.82
N THR A 82 2.68 13.23 3.38
CA THR A 82 2.42 13.85 2.08
C THR A 82 1.92 15.29 2.20
N ALA A 83 1.97 15.91 3.38
CA ALA A 83 1.42 17.24 3.67
C ALA A 83 -0.05 17.36 3.18
N ALA A 84 -0.84 16.31 3.45
CA ALA A 84 -2.25 16.17 3.10
C ALA A 84 -2.54 16.20 1.59
N THR A 85 -1.55 15.93 0.74
CA THR A 85 -1.77 15.82 -0.71
C THR A 85 -2.30 14.44 -1.11
N ALA A 86 -2.08 13.42 -0.27
CA ALA A 86 -2.64 12.09 -0.46
C ALA A 86 -3.73 11.82 0.58
N ARG A 87 -4.74 11.07 0.18
CA ARG A 87 -5.84 10.67 1.06
C ARG A 87 -6.31 9.26 0.77
N VAL A 88 -6.87 8.60 1.77
CA VAL A 88 -7.43 7.25 1.64
C VAL A 88 -8.93 7.37 1.36
N VAL A 89 -9.38 6.66 0.34
CA VAL A 89 -10.79 6.63 -0.07
C VAL A 89 -11.26 5.18 -0.15
N ASP A 90 -12.39 4.87 0.49
CA ASP A 90 -13.01 3.55 0.36
C ASP A 90 -13.43 3.31 -1.09
N SER A 91 -13.12 2.15 -1.62
CA SER A 91 -13.43 1.78 -3.00
C SER A 91 -13.98 0.35 -3.10
N ARG A 92 -14.86 0.00 -2.16
CA ARG A 92 -15.50 -1.33 -2.14
C ARG A 92 -16.33 -1.63 -3.39
N ASP A 93 -16.91 -0.60 -4.00
CA ASP A 93 -17.71 -0.73 -5.20
C ASP A 93 -16.81 -1.11 -6.37
N GLY A 94 -17.14 -2.21 -7.04
CA GLY A 94 -16.34 -2.72 -8.15
C GLY A 94 -15.15 -3.59 -7.73
N PHE A 95 -14.89 -3.74 -6.44
CA PHE A 95 -13.80 -4.55 -5.89
C PHE A 95 -14.34 -5.49 -4.79
N PHE A 96 -14.00 -5.22 -3.54
CA PHE A 96 -14.46 -6.02 -2.40
C PHE A 96 -14.57 -5.15 -1.15
N LEU A 97 -15.32 -5.60 -0.17
CA LEU A 97 -15.39 -4.92 1.12
C LEU A 97 -14.00 -4.89 1.76
N GLY A 98 -13.55 -3.70 2.14
CA GLY A 98 -12.22 -3.49 2.67
C GLY A 98 -11.21 -3.00 1.64
N HIS A 99 -11.58 -2.94 0.36
CA HIS A 99 -10.73 -2.32 -0.65
C HIS A 99 -10.77 -0.79 -0.54
N ALA A 100 -9.63 -0.14 -0.70
CA ALA A 100 -9.49 1.31 -0.69
C ALA A 100 -8.39 1.74 -1.66
N HIS A 101 -8.31 3.05 -1.91
CA HIS A 101 -7.22 3.64 -2.67
C HIS A 101 -6.54 4.73 -1.86
N ILE A 102 -5.23 4.87 -2.01
CA ILE A 102 -4.53 6.10 -1.65
C ILE A 102 -4.52 6.96 -2.91
N GLU A 103 -5.33 8.02 -2.90
CA GLU A 103 -5.37 9.01 -3.98
C GLU A 103 -4.30 10.05 -3.74
N GLN A 104 -3.46 10.31 -4.73
CA GLN A 104 -2.30 11.18 -4.58
C GLN A 104 -2.47 12.55 -5.25
N GLY A 105 -3.59 12.77 -5.93
CA GLY A 105 -3.97 14.06 -6.51
C GLY A 105 -3.26 14.41 -7.81
N THR A 106 -2.13 13.78 -8.13
CA THR A 106 -1.38 14.03 -9.36
C THR A 106 -1.11 12.68 -10.02
N PRO A 107 -1.47 12.49 -11.30
CA PRO A 107 -1.22 11.23 -11.99
C PRO A 107 0.26 10.91 -12.12
N ALA A 108 0.60 9.64 -12.06
CA ALA A 108 1.92 9.16 -12.42
C ALA A 108 2.17 9.42 -13.92
N PRO A 109 3.43 9.62 -14.34
CA PRO A 109 3.72 9.87 -15.73
C PRO A 109 3.40 8.64 -16.60
N PRO A 110 3.26 8.84 -17.92
CA PRO A 110 3.17 7.71 -18.84
C PRO A 110 4.38 6.78 -18.72
N SER A 111 4.19 5.53 -19.12
CA SER A 111 5.24 4.51 -19.08
C SER A 111 6.52 5.01 -19.79
N GLY A 112 7.67 4.81 -19.17
CA GLY A 112 8.96 5.23 -19.71
C GLY A 112 9.32 6.70 -19.50
N LYS A 113 8.45 7.47 -18.85
CA LYS A 113 8.72 8.88 -18.52
C LYS A 113 9.12 9.03 -17.06
N THR A 114 9.99 9.99 -16.78
CA THR A 114 10.44 10.32 -15.42
C THR A 114 9.35 11.09 -14.70
N ALA A 115 9.12 10.74 -13.44
CA ALA A 115 8.17 11.44 -12.59
C ALA A 115 8.70 12.80 -12.15
N ASP A 116 7.76 13.72 -11.86
CA ASP A 116 8.04 14.98 -11.21
C ASP A 116 8.77 14.73 -9.86
N PRO A 117 9.79 15.51 -9.51
CA PRO A 117 10.50 15.37 -8.24
C PRO A 117 9.59 15.40 -7.00
N ASP A 118 8.54 16.22 -7.00
CA ASP A 118 7.61 16.28 -5.87
C ASP A 118 6.83 14.98 -5.70
N LEU A 119 6.43 14.35 -6.80
CA LEU A 119 5.79 13.03 -6.76
C LEU A 119 6.73 11.96 -6.21
N MET A 120 7.98 11.96 -6.67
CA MET A 120 8.98 11.01 -6.20
C MET A 120 9.23 11.15 -4.70
N GLU A 121 9.26 12.39 -4.18
CA GLU A 121 9.40 12.65 -2.75
C GLU A 121 8.19 12.14 -1.95
N ARG A 122 6.97 12.27 -2.48
CA ARG A 122 5.76 11.71 -1.84
C ARG A 122 5.84 10.19 -1.74
N TRP A 123 6.21 9.53 -2.82
CA TRP A 123 6.34 8.06 -2.82
C TRP A 123 7.42 7.61 -1.84
N LYS A 124 8.54 8.33 -1.80
CA LYS A 124 9.62 8.05 -0.85
C LYS A 124 9.16 8.25 0.60
N ALA A 125 8.44 9.34 0.87
CA ALA A 125 7.93 9.63 2.22
C ALA A 125 6.96 8.55 2.70
N LEU A 126 6.08 8.06 1.83
CA LEU A 126 5.18 6.95 2.15
C LEU A 126 5.97 5.66 2.44
N ALA A 127 6.93 5.34 1.61
CA ALA A 127 7.77 4.15 1.78
C ALA A 127 8.59 4.22 3.08
N ASP A 128 9.16 5.39 3.40
CA ASP A 128 9.94 5.57 4.62
C ASP A 128 9.07 5.54 5.90
N THR A 129 7.81 5.92 5.79
CA THR A 129 6.87 5.94 6.91
C THR A 129 6.23 4.57 7.17
N ALA A 130 5.99 3.80 6.13
CA ALA A 130 5.31 2.51 6.22
C ALA A 130 6.11 1.50 7.04
N ARG A 131 5.39 0.68 7.81
CA ARG A 131 5.97 -0.48 8.50
C ARG A 131 5.88 -1.68 7.59
N TYR A 132 7.02 -2.31 7.31
CA TYR A 132 7.05 -3.49 6.46
C TYR A 132 7.01 -4.77 7.29
N TYR A 133 6.12 -5.68 6.92
CA TYR A 133 5.95 -7.00 7.52
C TYR A 133 6.26 -8.04 6.46
N GLN A 134 7.47 -8.60 6.51
CA GLN A 134 7.84 -9.68 5.59
C GLN A 134 7.02 -10.92 5.94
N ASP A 135 6.47 -11.57 4.92
CA ASP A 135 5.75 -12.83 5.10
C ASP A 135 6.77 -13.97 5.04
N GLY A 136 6.89 -14.71 6.14
CA GLY A 136 7.82 -15.86 6.21
C GLY A 136 7.34 -17.07 5.40
N GLU A 137 6.05 -17.12 5.07
CA GLU A 137 5.44 -18.21 4.32
C GLU A 137 4.47 -17.65 3.25
N PRO A 138 5.00 -16.91 2.26
CA PRO A 138 4.14 -16.15 1.33
C PRO A 138 3.23 -17.01 0.48
N GLN A 139 3.59 -18.27 0.24
CA GLN A 139 2.79 -19.17 -0.59
C GLN A 139 1.87 -20.09 0.23
N THR A 140 1.91 -19.98 1.57
CA THR A 140 1.04 -20.74 2.47
C THR A 140 -0.16 -19.87 2.88
N PRO A 141 -1.39 -20.40 2.86
CA PRO A 141 -2.55 -19.61 3.31
C PRO A 141 -2.43 -19.15 4.76
N GLY A 142 -2.98 -17.98 5.05
CA GLY A 142 -3.00 -17.41 6.39
C GLY A 142 -1.77 -16.58 6.72
N TRP A 143 -1.93 -15.70 7.69
CA TRP A 143 -0.88 -14.82 8.18
C TRP A 143 -0.28 -15.38 9.46
N CYS A 144 1.03 -15.68 9.46
CA CYS A 144 1.75 -16.23 10.60
C CYS A 144 2.69 -15.22 11.28
N GLY A 145 2.77 -14.01 10.77
CA GLY A 145 3.62 -12.95 11.34
C GLY A 145 2.98 -12.20 12.50
N ALA A 146 3.63 -11.12 12.92
CA ALA A 146 3.12 -10.23 13.95
C ALA A 146 1.82 -9.55 13.52
N ASP A 147 1.03 -9.10 14.49
CA ASP A 147 -0.18 -8.32 14.19
C ASP A 147 0.19 -7.06 13.40
N ILE A 148 -0.54 -6.82 12.33
CA ILE A 148 -0.29 -5.67 11.45
C ILE A 148 -0.95 -4.45 12.06
N VAL A 149 -0.15 -3.50 12.48
CA VAL A 149 -0.62 -2.29 13.18
C VAL A 149 -0.05 -1.01 12.56
#